data_20c40365092b5e8f5abe085f3ebe0988
#
_entry.id   20c40365092b5e8f5abe085f3ebe0988
#
_cell.length_a   1.000
_cell.length_b   1.000
_cell.length_c   1.000
_cell.angle_alpha   90.00
_cell.angle_beta   90.00
_cell.angle_gamma   90.00
#
_symmetry.space_group_name_H-M   'P 1'
#
loop_
_entity.id
_entity.type
_entity.pdbx_description
1 polymer ?
#
loop_
_entity_poly.entity_id
_entity_poly.type
_entity_poly.pdbx_seq_one_letter_code
_entity_poly.pdbx_strand_id
1 'polypeptide(L)'
;MLYHLHSLVIEDPANDNTSFVVTDENKKVLTDLKYYLARIPGEYDYRKGIAFNGSVGTGKTMILEMIKRCIFDLWAKELTIFTAPYIKDEFYREDHDRASVAHQAKVYPFLGINDIGLERATVKGDELIRDVLYERFERRLYTFITTNLSVSQLYRRYEY
;
A
#
# COMPACT_ATOMS: atom_id res chain seq x y z
N MET A 1 -4.56 -15.48 -17.27
CA MET A 1 -4.54 -14.45 -16.22
C MET A 1 -3.85 -14.89 -14.92
N LEU A 2 -4.07 -16.13 -14.43
CA LEU A 2 -3.28 -16.71 -13.33
C LEU A 2 -1.79 -16.87 -13.68
N TYR A 3 -1.48 -17.17 -14.95
CA TYR A 3 -0.10 -17.28 -15.45
C TYR A 3 0.69 -15.97 -15.36
N HIS A 4 0.04 -14.83 -15.50
CA HIS A 4 0.70 -13.52 -15.35
C HIS A 4 1.08 -13.21 -13.90
N LEU A 5 0.27 -13.58 -12.92
CA LEU A 5 0.64 -13.41 -11.51
C LEU A 5 1.79 -14.32 -11.10
N HIS A 6 1.89 -15.54 -11.68
CA HIS A 6 3.01 -16.45 -11.44
C HIS A 6 4.32 -16.03 -12.17
N SER A 7 4.22 -15.34 -13.31
CA SER A 7 5.38 -14.83 -14.04
C SER A 7 5.83 -13.44 -13.61
N LEU A 8 5.02 -12.76 -12.77
CA LEU A 8 5.34 -11.50 -12.11
C LEU A 8 6.11 -11.71 -10.79
N VAL A 9 6.80 -12.84 -10.66
CA VAL A 9 7.84 -12.98 -9.66
C VAL A 9 8.88 -11.92 -9.99
N ILE A 10 8.87 -10.84 -9.21
CA ILE A 10 9.86 -9.78 -9.34
C ILE A 10 11.17 -10.39 -8.85
N GLU A 11 12.03 -10.76 -9.80
CA GLU A 11 13.44 -10.88 -9.50
C GLU A 11 13.87 -9.49 -9.03
N ASP A 12 14.13 -9.34 -7.75
CA ASP A 12 14.79 -8.14 -7.25
C ASP A 12 16.21 -8.14 -7.86
N PRO A 13 16.53 -7.22 -8.77
CA PRO A 13 17.85 -7.20 -9.41
C PRO A 13 18.98 -6.92 -8.41
N ALA A 14 18.66 -6.54 -7.17
CA ALA A 14 19.63 -6.30 -6.10
C ALA A 14 19.82 -7.51 -5.16
N ASN A 15 19.00 -8.56 -5.28
CA ASN A 15 19.06 -9.69 -4.34
C ASN A 15 18.77 -11.01 -5.08
N ASP A 16 19.81 -11.68 -5.53
CA ASP A 16 19.81 -12.87 -6.39
C ASP A 16 19.06 -14.11 -5.83
N ASN A 17 18.36 -14.03 -4.70
CA ASN A 17 17.80 -15.19 -4.00
C ASN A 17 16.41 -15.05 -3.39
N THR A 18 15.62 -14.03 -3.68
CA THR A 18 14.27 -13.92 -3.11
C THR A 18 13.18 -14.02 -4.18
N SER A 19 12.90 -15.23 -4.63
CA SER A 19 11.65 -15.50 -5.35
C SER A 19 10.48 -15.47 -4.38
N PHE A 20 9.40 -14.75 -4.70
CA PHE A 20 8.15 -14.81 -3.95
C PHE A 20 7.55 -16.22 -4.09
N VAL A 21 7.44 -16.94 -2.99
CA VAL A 21 6.88 -18.29 -2.97
C VAL A 21 5.40 -18.23 -2.63
N VAL A 22 4.56 -18.81 -3.50
CA VAL A 22 3.14 -18.99 -3.20
C VAL A 22 3.00 -20.15 -2.23
N THR A 23 2.54 -19.85 -1.02
CA THR A 23 2.23 -20.83 0.04
C THR A 23 0.72 -20.94 0.22
N ASP A 24 0.25 -21.96 0.92
CA ASP A 24 -1.18 -22.08 1.24
C ASP A 24 -1.70 -20.90 2.07
N GLU A 25 -0.82 -20.27 2.87
CA GLU A 25 -1.14 -19.12 3.71
C GLU A 25 -1.39 -17.84 2.88
N ASN A 26 -0.57 -17.58 1.85
CA ASN A 26 -0.71 -16.37 1.04
C ASN A 26 -1.59 -16.55 -0.21
N LYS A 27 -1.91 -17.80 -0.59
CA LYS A 27 -2.70 -18.14 -1.77
C LYS A 27 -4.08 -17.48 -1.77
N LYS A 28 -4.73 -17.43 -0.60
CA LYS A 28 -6.03 -16.75 -0.47
C LYS A 28 -5.90 -15.26 -0.76
N VAL A 29 -4.94 -14.60 -0.14
CA VAL A 29 -4.67 -13.16 -0.35
C VAL A 29 -4.40 -12.83 -1.81
N LEU A 30 -3.61 -13.67 -2.49
CA LEU A 30 -3.31 -13.49 -3.92
C LEU A 30 -4.55 -13.71 -4.80
N THR A 31 -5.40 -14.68 -4.43
CA THR A 31 -6.65 -14.93 -5.14
C THR A 31 -7.62 -13.75 -4.99
N ASP A 32 -7.77 -13.24 -3.78
CA ASP A 32 -8.61 -12.08 -3.48
C ASP A 32 -8.10 -10.83 -4.22
N LEU A 33 -6.80 -10.60 -4.21
CA LEU A 33 -6.16 -9.52 -4.95
C LEU A 33 -6.38 -9.63 -6.45
N LYS A 34 -6.33 -10.82 -7.01
CA LYS A 34 -6.64 -11.06 -8.42
C LYS A 34 -8.06 -10.62 -8.78
N TYR A 35 -9.06 -11.00 -7.98
CA TYR A 35 -10.45 -10.59 -8.22
C TYR A 35 -10.62 -9.09 -8.10
N TYR A 36 -9.98 -8.47 -7.10
CA TYR A 36 -9.99 -7.03 -6.93
C TYR A 36 -9.39 -6.29 -8.14
N LEU A 37 -8.18 -6.65 -8.57
CA LEU A 37 -7.50 -6.01 -9.71
C LEU A 37 -8.20 -6.27 -11.05
N ALA A 38 -8.82 -7.44 -11.22
CA ALA A 38 -9.62 -7.75 -12.39
C ALA A 38 -11.00 -7.06 -12.39
N ARG A 39 -11.36 -6.35 -11.31
CA ARG A 39 -12.67 -5.70 -11.11
C ARG A 39 -13.84 -6.66 -11.30
N ILE A 40 -13.66 -7.91 -10.87
CA ILE A 40 -14.73 -8.92 -10.94
C ILE A 40 -15.72 -8.62 -9.82
N PRO A 41 -17.02 -8.41 -10.11
CA PRO A 41 -18.03 -8.22 -9.09
C PRO A 41 -18.08 -9.43 -8.13
N GLY A 42 -18.13 -9.19 -6.84
CA GLY A 42 -18.15 -10.24 -5.84
C GLY A 42 -17.99 -9.70 -4.43
N GLU A 43 -17.23 -10.42 -3.60
CA GLU A 43 -17.00 -10.10 -2.19
C GLU A 43 -16.23 -8.79 -1.96
N TYR A 44 -15.47 -8.34 -2.97
CA TYR A 44 -14.57 -7.18 -2.83
C TYR A 44 -15.07 -5.99 -3.61
N ASP A 45 -15.28 -4.88 -2.92
CA ASP A 45 -15.54 -3.59 -3.56
C ASP A 45 -14.22 -2.98 -4.05
N TYR A 46 -13.96 -3.11 -5.35
CA TYR A 46 -12.75 -2.58 -6.00
C TYR A 46 -12.61 -1.04 -5.92
N ARG A 47 -13.64 -0.35 -5.39
CA ARG A 47 -13.59 1.11 -5.14
C ARG A 47 -12.98 1.45 -3.78
N LYS A 48 -12.81 0.45 -2.91
CA LYS A 48 -12.17 0.60 -1.60
C LYS A 48 -10.68 0.33 -1.70
N GLY A 49 -9.90 0.93 -0.82
CA GLY A 49 -8.49 0.58 -0.64
C GLY A 49 -8.30 -0.81 -0.02
N ILE A 50 -7.09 -1.32 -0.09
CA ILE A 50 -6.71 -2.61 0.53
C ILE A 50 -5.66 -2.38 1.61
N ALA A 51 -5.83 -3.01 2.75
CA ALA A 51 -4.85 -3.06 3.82
C ALA A 51 -4.28 -4.48 3.96
N PHE A 52 -2.95 -4.61 3.84
CA PHE A 52 -2.21 -5.85 4.09
C PHE A 52 -1.59 -5.78 5.48
N ASN A 53 -2.10 -6.55 6.41
CA ASN A 53 -1.56 -6.66 7.76
C ASN A 53 -0.89 -8.01 7.98
N GLY A 54 0.13 -8.03 8.83
CA GLY A 54 0.86 -9.26 9.16
C GLY A 54 2.19 -8.97 9.82
N SER A 55 2.83 -9.99 10.37
CA SER A 55 4.14 -9.87 11.00
C SER A 55 5.24 -9.49 10.01
N VAL A 56 6.41 -9.13 10.54
CA VAL A 56 7.60 -8.85 9.72
C VAL A 56 8.00 -10.12 8.93
N GLY A 57 8.43 -9.94 7.69
CA GLY A 57 8.88 -11.05 6.84
C GLY A 57 7.78 -11.80 6.08
N THR A 58 6.50 -11.41 6.20
CA THR A 58 5.39 -12.07 5.49
C THR A 58 5.22 -11.65 4.02
N GLY A 59 6.14 -10.87 3.47
CA GLY A 59 6.12 -10.49 2.04
C GLY A 59 5.17 -9.33 1.70
N LYS A 60 4.67 -8.54 2.66
CA LYS A 60 3.75 -7.42 2.41
C LYS A 60 4.27 -6.38 1.40
N THR A 61 5.53 -5.99 1.55
CA THR A 61 6.18 -5.05 0.63
C THR A 61 6.27 -5.63 -0.78
N MET A 62 6.58 -6.93 -0.91
CA MET A 62 6.59 -7.62 -2.20
C MET A 62 5.21 -7.64 -2.85
N ILE A 63 4.14 -7.89 -2.08
CA ILE A 63 2.76 -7.80 -2.57
C ILE A 63 2.47 -6.39 -3.11
N LEU A 64 2.92 -5.35 -2.43
CA LEU A 64 2.72 -3.96 -2.87
C LEU A 64 3.45 -3.67 -4.21
N GLU A 65 4.67 -4.16 -4.38
CA GLU A 65 5.40 -4.06 -5.65
C GLU A 65 4.74 -4.89 -6.76
N MET A 66 4.21 -6.07 -6.45
CA MET A 66 3.41 -6.86 -7.41
C MET A 66 2.17 -6.09 -7.86
N ILE A 67 1.46 -5.43 -6.95
CA ILE A 67 0.30 -4.59 -7.28
C ILE A 67 0.71 -3.46 -8.22
N LYS A 68 1.83 -2.79 -7.94
CA LYS A 68 2.38 -1.74 -8.80
C LYS A 68 2.55 -2.24 -10.23
N ARG A 69 3.16 -3.41 -10.40
CA ARG A 69 3.34 -4.02 -11.71
C ARG A 69 2.01 -4.40 -12.37
N CYS A 70 1.10 -5.02 -11.62
CA CYS A 70 -0.22 -5.39 -12.13
C CYS A 70 -1.04 -4.16 -12.58
N ILE A 71 -1.02 -3.07 -11.83
CA ILE A 71 -1.72 -1.83 -12.18
C ILE A 71 -1.15 -1.25 -13.47
N PHE A 72 0.17 -1.27 -13.64
CA PHE A 72 0.81 -0.83 -14.87
C PHE A 72 0.39 -1.70 -16.06
N ASP A 73 0.48 -3.02 -15.93
CA ASP A 73 0.22 -3.95 -17.02
C ASP A 73 -1.28 -4.02 -17.40
N LEU A 74 -2.19 -3.93 -16.41
CA LEU A 74 -3.63 -4.08 -16.64
C LEU A 74 -4.32 -2.76 -17.00
N TRP A 75 -3.86 -1.66 -16.42
CA TRP A 75 -4.58 -0.38 -16.51
C TRP A 75 -3.77 0.74 -17.17
N ALA A 76 -2.50 0.49 -17.52
CA ALA A 76 -1.55 1.51 -17.99
C ALA A 76 -1.49 2.73 -17.05
N LYS A 77 -1.49 2.47 -15.74
CA LYS A 77 -1.43 3.47 -14.67
C LYS A 77 -0.21 3.23 -13.79
N GLU A 78 0.26 4.30 -13.17
CA GLU A 78 1.38 4.24 -12.25
C GLU A 78 0.88 4.21 -10.81
N LEU A 79 1.37 3.26 -10.00
CA LEU A 79 1.23 3.23 -8.56
C LEU A 79 2.49 3.83 -7.94
N THR A 80 2.35 4.97 -7.30
CA THR A 80 3.43 5.54 -6.49
C THR A 80 3.45 4.89 -5.11
N ILE A 81 4.63 4.52 -4.60
CA ILE A 81 4.77 3.93 -3.27
C ILE A 81 5.62 4.85 -2.41
N PHE A 82 5.06 5.26 -1.27
CA PHE A 82 5.78 5.96 -0.21
C PHE A 82 5.80 5.10 1.06
N THR A 83 6.80 5.30 1.92
CA THR A 83 6.74 4.77 3.29
C THR A 83 6.07 5.78 4.20
N ALA A 84 5.34 5.32 5.22
CA ALA A 84 4.71 6.23 6.19
C ALA A 84 5.74 7.11 6.92
N PRO A 85 6.92 6.61 7.34
CA PRO A 85 8.00 7.45 7.84
C PRO A 85 8.44 8.54 6.86
N TYR A 86 8.59 8.22 5.57
CA TYR A 86 9.01 9.19 4.56
C TYR A 86 7.99 10.32 4.38
N ILE A 87 6.70 9.99 4.30
CA ILE A 87 5.63 11.02 4.21
C ILE A 87 5.73 11.97 5.40
N LYS A 88 5.96 11.44 6.59
CA LYS A 88 6.10 12.23 7.81
C LYS A 88 7.35 13.10 7.80
N ASP A 89 8.51 12.51 7.50
CA ASP A 89 9.79 13.22 7.55
C ASP A 89 9.82 14.35 6.53
N GLU A 90 9.29 14.16 5.33
CA GLU A 90 9.19 15.20 4.30
C GLU A 90 8.18 16.30 4.67
N PHE A 91 7.12 15.98 5.41
CA PHE A 91 6.17 16.99 5.89
C PHE A 91 6.82 17.98 6.86
N TYR A 92 7.77 17.53 7.68
CA TYR A 92 8.46 18.37 8.66
C TYR A 92 9.71 19.07 8.12
N ARG A 93 10.10 18.80 6.86
CA ARG A 93 11.17 19.58 6.21
C ARG A 93 10.63 20.94 5.83
N GLU A 94 11.34 21.99 6.25
CA GLU A 94 10.96 23.41 6.06
C GLU A 94 11.08 23.92 4.61
N ASP A 95 11.38 23.06 3.65
CA ASP A 95 11.57 23.44 2.25
C ASP A 95 10.21 23.50 1.53
N HIS A 96 9.60 24.70 1.57
CA HIS A 96 8.25 24.97 1.08
C HIS A 96 8.07 24.98 -0.45
N ASP A 97 9.13 24.84 -1.24
CA ASP A 97 9.08 25.01 -2.70
C ASP A 97 8.70 23.73 -3.49
N ARG A 98 8.57 22.59 -2.83
CA ARG A 98 8.05 21.36 -3.46
C ARG A 98 6.68 21.06 -2.94
N ALA A 99 5.74 20.76 -3.86
CA ALA A 99 4.46 20.18 -3.47
C ALA A 99 4.74 19.05 -2.49
N SER A 100 4.44 19.26 -1.20
CA SER A 100 4.90 18.37 -0.14
C SER A 100 4.51 16.93 -0.45
N VAL A 101 5.37 15.97 -0.12
CA VAL A 101 5.06 14.53 -0.28
C VAL A 101 3.72 14.19 0.35
N ALA A 102 3.37 14.84 1.45
CA ALA A 102 2.05 14.72 2.09
C ALA A 102 0.91 15.18 1.15
N HIS A 103 1.09 16.27 0.39
CA HIS A 103 0.11 16.69 -0.60
C HIS A 103 0.02 15.69 -1.75
N GLN A 104 1.15 15.22 -2.27
CA GLN A 104 1.18 14.19 -3.31
C GLN A 104 0.48 12.91 -2.82
N ALA A 105 0.73 12.50 -1.58
CA ALA A 105 0.06 11.36 -0.97
C ALA A 105 -1.46 11.52 -0.88
N LYS A 106 -1.98 12.75 -0.73
CA LYS A 106 -3.41 13.04 -0.72
C LYS A 106 -4.07 12.99 -2.10
N VAL A 107 -3.33 13.29 -3.18
CA VAL A 107 -3.95 13.53 -4.51
C VAL A 107 -3.63 12.50 -5.57
N TYR A 108 -2.57 11.70 -5.43
CA TYR A 108 -2.23 10.69 -6.42
C TYR A 108 -3.34 9.65 -6.60
N PRO A 109 -3.79 9.38 -7.82
CA PRO A 109 -4.91 8.45 -8.08
C PRO A 109 -4.65 7.04 -7.53
N PHE A 110 -3.41 6.57 -7.63
CA PHE A 110 -2.98 5.26 -7.14
C PHE A 110 -1.79 5.44 -6.20
N LEU A 111 -1.96 5.08 -4.94
CA LEU A 111 -0.92 5.21 -3.92
C LEU A 111 -0.78 3.94 -3.10
N GLY A 112 0.47 3.49 -2.94
CA GLY A 112 0.90 2.56 -1.92
C GLY A 112 1.50 3.31 -0.73
N ILE A 113 1.06 3.00 0.49
CA ILE A 113 1.71 3.49 1.71
C ILE A 113 2.27 2.28 2.45
N ASN A 114 3.59 2.14 2.40
CA ASN A 114 4.27 1.03 3.04
C ASN A 114 4.55 1.33 4.51
N ASP A 115 4.39 0.31 5.36
CA ASP A 115 4.78 0.31 6.76
C ASP A 115 4.06 1.38 7.62
N ILE A 116 2.74 1.51 7.45
CA ILE A 116 1.92 2.33 8.36
C ILE A 116 2.07 1.77 9.79
N GLY A 117 2.36 2.67 10.72
CA GLY A 117 2.60 2.33 12.12
C GLY A 117 4.07 2.26 12.51
N LEU A 118 5.02 2.30 11.54
CA LEU A 118 6.46 2.41 11.82
C LEU A 118 6.93 3.86 11.97
N GLU A 119 6.17 4.83 11.50
CA GLU A 119 6.45 6.23 11.80
C GLU A 119 6.46 6.43 13.32
N ARG A 120 7.46 7.17 13.83
CA ARG A 120 7.55 7.44 15.27
C ARG A 120 6.22 8.01 15.77
N ALA A 121 5.65 7.38 16.79
CA ALA A 121 4.42 7.84 17.41
C ALA A 121 4.65 9.24 17.98
N THR A 122 4.15 10.23 17.28
CA THR A 122 4.00 11.60 17.76
C THR A 122 2.59 12.00 17.42
N VAL A 123 1.91 12.71 18.31
CA VAL A 123 0.52 13.16 18.08
C VAL A 123 0.34 13.76 16.68
N LYS A 124 1.25 14.64 16.26
CA LYS A 124 1.21 15.27 14.93
C LYS A 124 1.50 14.31 13.78
N GLY A 125 2.33 13.28 13.97
CA GLY A 125 2.65 12.33 12.89
C GLY A 125 1.52 11.35 12.62
N ASP A 126 0.86 10.90 13.67
CA ASP A 126 -0.29 10.01 13.56
C ASP A 126 -1.48 10.78 12.92
N GLU A 127 -1.68 12.05 13.28
CA GLU A 127 -2.66 12.95 12.66
C GLU A 127 -2.40 13.11 11.15
N LEU A 128 -1.15 13.30 10.73
CA LEU A 128 -0.81 13.47 9.32
C LEU A 128 -1.18 12.24 8.47
N ILE A 129 -0.81 11.04 8.90
CA ILE A 129 -1.16 9.79 8.18
C ILE A 129 -2.67 9.59 8.17
N ARG A 130 -3.34 9.85 9.29
CA ARG A 130 -4.81 9.82 9.37
C ARG A 130 -5.44 10.77 8.35
N ASP A 131 -4.96 12.02 8.27
CA ASP A 131 -5.49 13.02 7.35
C ASP A 131 -5.26 12.62 5.88
N VAL A 132 -4.10 12.04 5.57
CA VAL A 132 -3.83 11.49 4.24
C VAL A 132 -4.84 10.39 3.90
N LEU A 133 -5.05 9.43 4.80
CA LEU A 133 -5.98 8.33 4.57
C LEU A 133 -7.43 8.82 4.44
N TYR A 134 -7.85 9.77 5.30
CA TYR A 134 -9.19 10.36 5.26
C TYR A 134 -9.44 11.10 3.95
N GLU A 135 -8.54 11.99 3.55
CA GLU A 135 -8.65 12.75 2.30
C GLU A 135 -8.75 11.81 1.08
N ARG A 136 -7.96 10.74 1.06
CA ARG A 136 -8.00 9.73 0.01
C ARG A 136 -9.31 8.96 -0.02
N PHE A 137 -9.85 8.63 1.15
CA PHE A 137 -11.16 7.98 1.28
C PHE A 137 -12.28 8.87 0.74
N GLU A 138 -12.32 10.14 1.12
CA GLU A 138 -13.31 11.11 0.63
C GLU A 138 -13.26 11.27 -0.90
N ARG A 139 -12.06 11.28 -1.46
CA ARG A 139 -11.82 11.38 -2.90
C ARG A 139 -11.97 10.05 -3.64
N ARG A 140 -12.22 8.94 -2.95
CA ARG A 140 -12.32 7.59 -3.52
C ARG A 140 -11.10 7.19 -4.35
N LEU A 141 -9.90 7.54 -3.87
CA LEU A 141 -8.64 7.22 -4.54
C LEU A 141 -8.17 5.82 -4.17
N TYR A 142 -7.59 5.11 -5.15
CA TYR A 142 -7.04 3.77 -4.92
C TYR A 142 -5.87 3.83 -3.93
N THR A 143 -6.04 3.15 -2.81
CA THR A 143 -5.08 3.19 -1.70
C THR A 143 -4.73 1.78 -1.26
N PHE A 144 -3.44 1.46 -1.28
CA PHE A 144 -2.91 0.18 -0.83
C PHE A 144 -1.97 0.44 0.34
N ILE A 145 -2.21 -0.19 1.47
CA ILE A 145 -1.38 0.02 2.65
C ILE A 145 -0.80 -1.30 3.16
N THR A 146 0.40 -1.24 3.72
CA THR A 146 0.98 -2.33 4.48
C THR A 146 1.21 -1.90 5.92
N THR A 147 1.08 -2.84 6.85
CA THR A 147 1.28 -2.59 8.27
C THR A 147 1.62 -3.86 9.03
N ASN A 148 2.35 -3.69 10.14
CA ASN A 148 2.56 -4.74 11.14
C ASN A 148 1.54 -4.66 12.29
N LEU A 149 0.69 -3.64 12.29
CA LEU A 149 -0.34 -3.46 13.31
C LEU A 149 -1.55 -4.34 13.02
N SER A 150 -2.17 -4.87 14.04
CA SER A 150 -3.50 -5.49 13.92
C SER A 150 -4.56 -4.42 13.61
N VAL A 151 -5.71 -4.86 13.11
CA VAL A 151 -6.84 -3.96 12.84
C VAL A 151 -7.21 -3.15 14.08
N SER A 152 -7.24 -3.77 15.26
CA SER A 152 -7.54 -3.08 16.52
C SER A 152 -6.48 -2.05 16.92
N GLN A 153 -5.21 -2.32 16.61
CA GLN A 153 -4.12 -1.36 16.84
C GLN A 153 -4.17 -0.20 15.86
N LEU A 154 -4.50 -0.45 14.58
CA LEU A 154 -4.72 0.60 13.59
C LEU A 154 -5.86 1.53 14.02
N TYR A 155 -7.00 0.96 14.45
CA TYR A 155 -8.11 1.76 14.96
C TYR A 155 -7.68 2.65 16.11
N ARG A 156 -7.06 2.09 17.15
CA ARG A 156 -6.61 2.87 18.32
C ARG A 156 -5.64 3.99 17.97
N ARG A 157 -4.82 3.78 16.94
CA ARG A 157 -3.78 4.75 16.58
C ARG A 157 -4.29 5.87 15.70
N TYR A 158 -5.20 5.57 14.77
CA TYR A 158 -5.68 6.52 13.76
C TYR A 158 -7.18 6.83 13.89
N GLU A 159 -7.81 6.40 14.98
CA GLU A 159 -9.22 6.71 15.26
C GLU A 159 -9.41 8.21 15.52
N TYR A 160 -10.58 8.70 15.09
CA TYR A 160 -11.05 10.05 15.43
C TYR A 160 -11.60 10.10 16.85
#